data_e85ecb0f405beeaed0bd7eb3a38b5e82
#
_entry.id   e85ecb0f405beeaed0bd7eb3a38b5e82
#
_cell.length_a   1.000
_cell.length_b   1.000
_cell.length_c   1.000
_cell.angle_alpha   90.00
_cell.angle_beta   90.00
_cell.angle_gamma   90.00
#
_symmetry.space_group_name_H-M   'P 1'
#
loop_
_entity.id
_entity.type
_entity.pdbx_description
1 polymer ?
#
loop_
_entity_poly.entity_id
_entity_poly.type
_entity_poly.pdbx_seq_one_letter_code
_entity_poly.pdbx_strand_id
1 'polypeptide(L)'
;GTVDFYEPTDEAALARIRELAALYPPPRLAPWAEGRKAPKEPLYPIEDLYGLVSPDGSRPYDLREVIARIVDGSEFLEYKGGYGETLVTGFARIGGYPVGIVGNQRLVLKKRGRIEVGGVIYAEAADKAARFILEVNQMGIPLLFLQDVTGFMVGKESEQAGIIRRGAKLVNAVSNSVVPKITLILGGSFGAGNYALAGKAYAPRFLFAWPSAKYAVMGGAQAAKTLLELEVEKLRREGKEPSDEELKELYERIKGRYEETLDPRYAAARLWVDGVICPHETRKWLIKALEACALNPEREPFRIGVFQV
;
A
#
# COMPACT_ATOMS: atom_id res chain seq x y z
N GLY A 1 -11.77 -42.65 -3.56
CA GLY A 1 -10.61 -42.56 -2.68
C GLY A 1 -9.79 -41.27 -2.85
N THR A 2 -10.33 -40.28 -3.58
CA THR A 2 -9.65 -38.96 -3.79
C THR A 2 -10.20 -37.88 -2.86
N VAL A 3 -11.26 -38.16 -2.09
CA VAL A 3 -11.91 -37.21 -1.18
C VAL A 3 -11.87 -37.80 0.22
N ASP A 4 -11.33 -37.05 1.18
CA ASP A 4 -11.23 -37.50 2.57
C ASP A 4 -12.56 -37.32 3.31
N PHE A 5 -13.27 -36.20 3.06
CA PHE A 5 -14.59 -35.91 3.63
C PHE A 5 -15.52 -35.43 2.53
N TYR A 6 -16.69 -36.02 2.46
CA TYR A 6 -17.77 -35.59 1.57
C TYR A 6 -18.84 -34.87 2.37
N GLU A 7 -19.12 -33.65 1.97
CA GLU A 7 -20.13 -32.81 2.61
C GLU A 7 -21.19 -32.40 1.57
N PRO A 8 -22.48 -32.39 1.94
CA PRO A 8 -23.56 -32.14 0.99
C PRO A 8 -23.71 -30.68 0.55
N THR A 9 -23.15 -29.72 1.31
CA THR A 9 -23.21 -28.28 1.01
C THR A 9 -21.88 -27.58 1.33
N ASP A 10 -21.68 -26.41 0.77
CA ASP A 10 -20.49 -25.56 1.05
C ASP A 10 -20.42 -25.18 2.53
N GLU A 11 -21.55 -24.87 3.16
CA GLU A 11 -21.61 -24.54 4.59
C GLU A 11 -21.16 -25.72 5.45
N ALA A 12 -21.60 -26.93 5.11
CA ALA A 12 -21.17 -28.15 5.81
C ALA A 12 -19.68 -28.43 5.61
N ALA A 13 -19.16 -28.21 4.40
CA ALA A 13 -17.73 -28.32 4.12
C ALA A 13 -16.89 -27.32 4.92
N LEU A 14 -17.32 -26.06 4.99
CA LEU A 14 -16.68 -25.04 5.81
C LEU A 14 -16.74 -25.35 7.31
N ALA A 15 -17.86 -25.92 7.79
CA ALA A 15 -18.00 -26.36 9.17
C ALA A 15 -17.01 -27.51 9.47
N ARG A 16 -16.91 -28.50 8.57
CA ARG A 16 -15.95 -29.60 8.68
C ARG A 16 -14.48 -29.08 8.75
N ILE A 17 -14.12 -28.10 7.91
CA ILE A 17 -12.80 -27.50 7.96
C ILE A 17 -12.52 -26.86 9.33
N ARG A 18 -13.51 -26.18 9.92
CA ARG A 18 -13.37 -25.58 11.27
C ARG A 18 -13.19 -26.66 12.35
N GLU A 19 -13.96 -27.75 12.28
CA GLU A 19 -13.82 -28.91 13.19
C GLU A 19 -12.41 -29.50 13.11
N LEU A 20 -11.91 -29.74 11.90
CA LEU A 20 -10.58 -30.29 11.68
C LEU A 20 -9.50 -29.28 12.19
N ALA A 21 -9.64 -28.01 11.90
CA ALA A 21 -8.71 -26.98 12.35
C ALA A 21 -8.65 -26.91 13.90
N ALA A 22 -9.76 -27.16 14.60
CA ALA A 22 -9.81 -27.16 16.05
C ALA A 22 -9.06 -28.33 16.71
N LEU A 23 -8.74 -29.38 15.94
CA LEU A 23 -7.95 -30.52 16.42
C LEU A 23 -6.44 -30.26 16.45
N TYR A 24 -5.98 -29.22 15.74
CA TYR A 24 -4.55 -28.87 15.76
C TYR A 24 -4.17 -28.26 17.12
N PRO A 25 -2.96 -28.55 17.63
CA PRO A 25 -2.47 -27.90 18.82
C PRO A 25 -2.35 -26.38 18.59
N PRO A 26 -2.49 -25.56 19.63
CA PRO A 26 -2.33 -24.11 19.49
C PRO A 26 -0.97 -23.79 18.88
N PRO A 27 -0.91 -22.97 17.84
CA PRO A 27 0.34 -22.63 17.19
C PRO A 27 1.24 -21.82 18.15
N ARG A 28 2.55 -21.97 18.00
CA ARG A 28 3.49 -21.06 18.61
C ARG A 28 3.36 -19.68 17.95
N LEU A 29 3.24 -18.65 18.77
CA LEU A 29 3.14 -17.29 18.25
C LEU A 29 4.51 -16.74 17.83
N ALA A 30 4.51 -15.82 16.88
CA ALA A 30 5.69 -15.07 16.54
C ALA A 30 6.17 -14.22 17.74
N PRO A 31 7.50 -14.06 17.97
CA PRO A 31 8.04 -13.38 19.16
C PRO A 31 7.49 -11.95 19.38
N TRP A 32 7.24 -11.21 18.29
CA TRP A 32 6.66 -9.86 18.39
C TRP A 32 5.21 -9.84 18.89
N ALA A 33 4.50 -10.97 18.76
CA ALA A 33 3.13 -11.11 19.23
C ALA A 33 3.03 -11.56 20.70
N GLU A 34 4.06 -12.20 21.23
CA GLU A 34 4.11 -12.61 22.66
C GLU A 34 4.02 -11.41 23.61
N GLY A 35 4.54 -10.23 23.17
CA GLY A 35 4.47 -8.97 23.91
C GLY A 35 3.23 -8.13 23.62
N ARG A 36 2.13 -8.73 23.12
CA ARG A 36 0.87 -8.02 22.87
C ARG A 36 0.36 -7.35 24.14
N LYS A 37 0.09 -6.04 24.06
CA LYS A 37 -0.53 -5.28 25.14
C LYS A 37 -2.06 -5.33 25.04
N ALA A 38 -2.74 -4.93 26.10
CA ALA A 38 -4.18 -4.72 26.04
C ALA A 38 -4.50 -3.67 24.97
N PRO A 39 -5.39 -3.97 24.00
CA PRO A 39 -5.79 -3.00 22.98
C PRO A 39 -6.40 -1.75 23.62
N LYS A 40 -6.13 -0.60 23.02
CA LYS A 40 -6.78 0.66 23.36
C LYS A 40 -7.56 1.16 22.16
N GLU A 41 -8.77 1.65 22.36
CA GLU A 41 -9.50 2.29 21.27
C GLU A 41 -8.83 3.62 20.86
N PRO A 42 -8.85 3.99 19.57
CA PRO A 42 -8.44 5.31 19.13
C PRO A 42 -9.25 6.41 19.80
N LEU A 43 -8.65 7.59 19.97
CA LEU A 43 -9.36 8.76 20.55
C LEU A 43 -10.32 9.43 19.57
N TYR A 44 -10.17 9.17 18.27
CA TYR A 44 -10.97 9.77 17.20
C TYR A 44 -11.83 8.71 16.52
N PRO A 45 -13.09 9.06 16.13
CA PRO A 45 -13.99 8.13 15.45
C PRO A 45 -13.41 7.64 14.13
N ILE A 46 -13.51 6.34 13.86
CA ILE A 46 -13.01 5.75 12.62
C ILE A 46 -13.82 6.20 11.39
N GLU A 47 -15.09 6.55 11.59
CA GLU A 47 -16.01 7.04 10.57
C GLU A 47 -15.54 8.35 9.93
N ASP A 48 -14.73 9.15 10.63
CA ASP A 48 -14.12 10.37 10.09
C ASP A 48 -13.26 10.10 8.85
N LEU A 49 -12.78 8.87 8.66
CA LEU A 49 -12.00 8.48 7.49
C LEU A 49 -12.73 8.76 6.17
N TYR A 50 -14.07 8.69 6.15
CA TYR A 50 -14.85 9.04 4.97
C TYR A 50 -14.81 10.53 4.60
N GLY A 51 -14.60 11.38 5.59
CA GLY A 51 -14.46 12.82 5.40
C GLY A 51 -13.02 13.26 5.13
N LEU A 52 -12.05 12.51 5.64
CA LEU A 52 -10.63 12.81 5.50
C LEU A 52 -10.10 12.49 4.11
N VAL A 53 -10.40 11.30 3.59
CA VAL A 53 -9.89 10.84 2.30
C VAL A 53 -11.00 10.94 1.27
N SER A 54 -10.90 11.93 0.36
CA SER A 54 -11.91 12.08 -0.69
C SER A 54 -11.85 10.94 -1.70
N PRO A 55 -13.00 10.36 -2.10
CA PRO A 55 -13.03 9.22 -3.02
C PRO A 55 -12.40 9.49 -4.39
N ASP A 56 -12.40 10.73 -4.84
CA ASP A 56 -11.83 11.18 -6.11
C ASP A 56 -10.34 11.60 -5.99
N GLY A 57 -9.79 11.63 -4.76
CA GLY A 57 -8.42 12.07 -4.48
C GLY A 57 -8.19 13.58 -4.65
N SER A 58 -9.25 14.39 -4.79
CA SER A 58 -9.17 15.83 -5.07
C SER A 58 -8.69 16.66 -3.88
N ARG A 59 -8.95 16.20 -2.67
CA ARG A 59 -8.58 16.92 -1.45
C ARG A 59 -7.32 16.36 -0.81
N PRO A 60 -6.32 17.22 -0.54
CA PRO A 60 -5.16 16.81 0.23
C PRO A 60 -5.56 16.57 1.70
N TYR A 61 -4.91 15.62 2.35
CA TYR A 61 -5.11 15.31 3.77
C TYR A 61 -3.78 14.99 4.46
N ASP A 62 -3.72 15.16 5.77
CA ASP A 62 -2.58 14.72 6.57
C ASP A 62 -2.73 13.22 6.88
N LEU A 63 -1.77 12.39 6.49
CA LEU A 63 -1.80 10.96 6.77
C LEU A 63 -1.80 10.66 8.27
N ARG A 64 -1.27 11.56 9.11
CA ARG A 64 -1.29 11.40 10.56
C ARG A 64 -2.71 11.33 11.13
N GLU A 65 -3.65 12.03 10.47
CA GLU A 65 -5.07 11.97 10.83
C GLU A 65 -5.68 10.59 10.56
N VAL A 66 -5.28 9.93 9.47
CA VAL A 66 -5.67 8.55 9.20
C VAL A 66 -5.06 7.62 10.25
N ILE A 67 -3.75 7.75 10.52
CA ILE A 67 -3.03 6.95 11.51
C ILE A 67 -3.70 7.07 12.89
N ALA A 68 -4.04 8.29 13.33
CA ALA A 68 -4.65 8.54 14.63
C ALA A 68 -6.01 7.83 14.83
N ARG A 69 -6.69 7.43 13.74
CA ARG A 69 -7.99 6.73 13.79
C ARG A 69 -7.89 5.22 13.69
N ILE A 70 -6.68 4.69 13.47
CA ILE A 70 -6.48 3.24 13.33
C ILE A 70 -5.54 2.65 14.39
N VAL A 71 -4.73 3.49 15.04
CA VAL A 71 -3.75 3.02 16.05
C VAL A 71 -4.30 3.13 17.48
N ASP A 72 -3.79 2.29 18.36
CA ASP A 72 -4.19 2.22 19.76
C ASP A 72 -3.95 3.56 20.47
N GLY A 73 -5.01 4.11 21.10
CA GLY A 73 -4.96 5.37 21.83
C GLY A 73 -4.56 6.58 21.00
N SER A 74 -4.59 6.46 19.67
CA SER A 74 -4.07 7.47 18.73
C SER A 74 -2.59 7.82 18.98
N GLU A 75 -1.85 6.91 19.61
CA GLU A 75 -0.43 7.09 19.95
C GLU A 75 0.45 6.72 18.74
N PHE A 76 1.19 7.69 18.21
CA PHE A 76 2.10 7.51 17.08
C PHE A 76 3.47 8.13 17.38
N LEU A 77 4.51 7.31 17.40
CA LEU A 77 5.90 7.77 17.57
C LEU A 77 6.52 7.97 16.18
N GLU A 78 6.46 9.20 15.70
CA GLU A 78 6.96 9.54 14.36
C GLU A 78 8.49 9.49 14.30
N TYR A 79 9.00 8.82 13.27
CA TYR A 79 10.42 8.72 12.96
C TYR A 79 10.82 9.78 11.94
N LYS A 80 11.78 10.64 12.30
CA LYS A 80 12.31 11.72 11.45
C LYS A 80 11.22 12.61 10.82
N GLY A 81 10.26 13.09 11.65
CA GLY A 81 9.12 13.88 11.20
C GLY A 81 9.46 15.12 10.38
N GLY A 82 10.61 15.77 10.64
CA GLY A 82 11.07 16.95 9.90
C GLY A 82 11.96 16.68 8.68
N TYR A 83 12.11 15.40 8.26
CA TYR A 83 12.93 15.01 7.11
C TYR A 83 12.16 14.09 6.17
N GLY A 84 12.25 14.30 4.85
CA GLY A 84 11.56 13.50 3.85
C GLY A 84 10.06 13.40 4.08
N GLU A 85 9.41 14.50 4.36
CA GLU A 85 8.04 14.61 4.91
C GLU A 85 6.95 14.10 3.98
N THR A 86 7.23 13.84 2.69
CA THR A 86 6.27 13.23 1.75
C THR A 86 6.01 11.74 2.02
N LEU A 87 6.82 11.11 2.88
CA LEU A 87 6.51 9.84 3.52
C LEU A 87 6.48 10.04 5.03
N VAL A 88 5.44 9.56 5.68
CA VAL A 88 5.31 9.49 7.13
C VAL A 88 5.78 8.11 7.58
N THR A 89 6.65 8.07 8.57
CA THR A 89 7.20 6.82 9.14
C THR A 89 7.17 6.88 10.65
N GLY A 90 6.88 5.80 11.31
CA GLY A 90 6.88 5.76 12.78
C GLY A 90 6.34 4.47 13.35
N PHE A 91 6.35 4.40 14.67
CA PHE A 91 5.93 3.22 15.44
C PHE A 91 4.59 3.47 16.11
N ALA A 92 3.77 2.43 16.15
CA ALA A 92 2.48 2.45 16.84
C ALA A 92 2.12 1.05 17.38
N ARG A 93 0.92 0.94 17.96
CA ARG A 93 0.26 -0.33 18.23
C ARG A 93 -1.10 -0.36 17.54
N ILE A 94 -1.48 -1.54 17.07
CA ILE A 94 -2.81 -1.80 16.52
C ILE A 94 -3.32 -3.09 17.15
N GLY A 95 -4.42 -3.01 17.91
CA GLY A 95 -4.94 -4.14 18.65
C GLY A 95 -3.95 -4.71 19.68
N GLY A 96 -3.09 -3.87 20.25
CA GLY A 96 -2.03 -4.23 21.17
C GLY A 96 -0.72 -4.68 20.51
N TYR A 97 -0.70 -5.01 19.22
CA TYR A 97 0.48 -5.45 18.48
C TYR A 97 1.37 -4.27 18.07
N PRO A 98 2.71 -4.36 18.25
CA PRO A 98 3.62 -3.35 17.74
C PRO A 98 3.69 -3.40 16.22
N VAL A 99 3.73 -2.23 15.58
CA VAL A 99 3.85 -2.10 14.12
C VAL A 99 4.75 -0.92 13.75
N GLY A 100 5.54 -1.08 12.68
CA GLY A 100 6.16 0.03 11.98
C GLY A 100 5.23 0.48 10.84
N ILE A 101 4.96 1.77 10.74
CA ILE A 101 4.08 2.35 9.71
C ILE A 101 4.91 3.16 8.72
N VAL A 102 4.65 2.95 7.43
CA VAL A 102 5.18 3.75 6.32
C VAL A 102 4.03 4.15 5.41
N GLY A 103 3.84 5.42 5.15
CA GLY A 103 2.75 5.84 4.27
C GLY A 103 2.95 7.20 3.61
N ASN A 104 2.17 7.46 2.56
CA ASN A 104 2.26 8.70 1.81
C ASN A 104 1.57 9.86 2.53
N GLN A 105 2.30 10.96 2.71
CA GLN A 105 1.70 12.23 3.05
C GLN A 105 0.98 12.80 1.81
N ARG A 106 -0.23 13.33 1.98
CA ARG A 106 -1.03 13.91 0.88
C ARG A 106 -1.08 15.43 0.90
N LEU A 107 -0.55 16.06 1.95
CA LEU A 107 -0.41 17.51 1.99
C LEU A 107 0.63 18.00 0.98
N VAL A 108 0.41 19.20 0.46
CA VAL A 108 1.42 19.96 -0.27
C VAL A 108 2.33 20.65 0.73
N LEU A 109 3.61 20.35 0.67
CA LEU A 109 4.61 20.83 1.63
C LEU A 109 5.40 21.98 1.02
N LYS A 110 5.42 23.12 1.71
CA LYS A 110 6.23 24.28 1.32
C LYS A 110 7.55 24.24 2.08
N LYS A 111 8.63 23.98 1.37
CA LYS A 111 10.00 24.03 1.89
C LYS A 111 10.76 25.24 1.31
N ARG A 112 11.87 25.62 1.95
CA ARG A 112 12.69 26.75 1.47
C ARG A 112 13.03 26.60 -0.02
N GLY A 113 12.36 27.42 -0.86
CA GLY A 113 12.60 27.49 -2.30
C GLY A 113 11.96 26.40 -3.17
N ARG A 114 11.23 25.42 -2.59
CA ARG A 114 10.53 24.39 -3.39
C ARG A 114 9.18 24.00 -2.80
N ILE A 115 8.32 23.49 -3.66
CA ILE A 115 7.04 22.88 -3.29
C ILE A 115 7.16 21.35 -3.51
N GLU A 116 6.84 20.56 -2.49
CA GLU A 116 6.73 19.11 -2.60
C GLU A 116 5.26 18.70 -2.61
N VAL A 117 4.88 17.93 -3.61
CA VAL A 117 3.49 17.48 -3.81
C VAL A 117 3.26 16.19 -3.05
N GLY A 118 2.16 16.10 -2.31
CA GLY A 118 1.76 14.90 -1.61
C GLY A 118 1.49 13.72 -2.53
N GLY A 119 1.74 12.51 -2.03
CA GLY A 119 1.63 11.27 -2.80
C GLY A 119 2.83 10.98 -3.70
N VAL A 120 3.79 11.91 -3.81
CA VAL A 120 5.02 11.73 -4.58
C VAL A 120 6.19 11.37 -3.66
N ILE A 121 6.99 10.41 -4.08
CA ILE A 121 8.18 9.98 -3.33
C ILE A 121 9.38 10.78 -3.81
N TYR A 122 9.95 11.61 -2.94
CA TYR A 122 11.18 12.34 -3.18
C TYR A 122 12.40 11.61 -2.64
N ALA A 123 13.58 12.02 -3.05
CA ALA A 123 14.84 11.35 -2.70
C ALA A 123 15.05 11.23 -1.18
N GLU A 124 14.81 12.29 -0.42
CA GLU A 124 14.94 12.30 1.04
C GLU A 124 13.91 11.39 1.73
N ALA A 125 12.68 11.35 1.20
CA ALA A 125 11.63 10.47 1.70
C ALA A 125 11.97 8.99 1.46
N ALA A 126 12.54 8.67 0.29
CA ALA A 126 13.01 7.33 -0.03
C ALA A 126 14.14 6.86 0.92
N ASP A 127 15.14 7.72 1.19
CA ASP A 127 16.22 7.41 2.14
C ASP A 127 15.67 7.19 3.56
N LYS A 128 14.76 8.07 4.02
CA LYS A 128 14.11 7.93 5.34
C LYS A 128 13.39 6.61 5.47
N ALA A 129 12.52 6.30 4.51
CA ALA A 129 11.71 5.09 4.56
C ALA A 129 12.59 3.82 4.46
N ALA A 130 13.62 3.81 3.60
CA ALA A 130 14.56 2.71 3.52
C ALA A 130 15.20 2.44 4.89
N ARG A 131 15.73 3.48 5.53
CA ARG A 131 16.36 3.36 6.86
C ARG A 131 15.38 2.85 7.90
N PHE A 132 14.17 3.40 7.93
CA PHE A 132 13.13 2.99 8.87
C PHE A 132 12.75 1.52 8.70
N ILE A 133 12.59 1.05 7.45
CA ILE A 133 12.26 -0.35 7.16
C ILE A 133 13.37 -1.29 7.67
N LEU A 134 14.64 -0.90 7.54
CA LEU A 134 15.76 -1.68 8.08
C LEU A 134 15.70 -1.81 9.60
N GLU A 135 15.39 -0.72 10.30
CA GLU A 135 15.26 -0.72 11.77
C GLU A 135 14.09 -1.61 12.22
N VAL A 136 12.92 -1.51 11.55
CA VAL A 136 11.77 -2.37 11.83
C VAL A 136 12.09 -3.85 11.62
N ASN A 137 12.88 -4.18 10.59
CA ASN A 137 13.34 -5.55 10.35
C ASN A 137 14.29 -6.05 11.43
N GLN A 138 15.20 -5.21 11.96
CA GLN A 138 16.06 -5.56 13.09
C GLN A 138 15.24 -5.79 14.37
N MET A 139 14.23 -4.96 14.60
CA MET A 139 13.30 -5.14 15.72
C MET A 139 12.42 -6.38 15.57
N GLY A 140 12.24 -6.88 14.34
CA GLY A 140 11.44 -8.07 14.04
C GLY A 140 9.94 -7.87 14.20
N ILE A 141 9.42 -6.65 14.10
CA ILE A 141 7.99 -6.33 14.19
C ILE A 141 7.38 -6.15 12.79
N PRO A 142 6.05 -6.32 12.62
CA PRO A 142 5.38 -6.12 11.34
C PRO A 142 5.48 -4.71 10.80
N LEU A 143 5.42 -4.59 9.46
CA LEU A 143 5.32 -3.35 8.71
C LEU A 143 3.89 -3.17 8.16
N LEU A 144 3.32 -1.99 8.36
CA LEU A 144 2.09 -1.53 7.74
C LEU A 144 2.43 -0.43 6.72
N PHE A 145 2.06 -0.66 5.46
CA PHE A 145 2.18 0.32 4.38
C PHE A 145 0.81 0.94 4.08
N LEU A 146 0.73 2.27 4.16
CA LEU A 146 -0.47 3.04 3.82
C LEU A 146 -0.21 3.77 2.50
N GLN A 147 -0.78 3.23 1.42
CA GLN A 147 -0.53 3.73 0.07
C GLN A 147 -1.59 4.74 -0.37
N ASP A 148 -1.14 5.91 -0.75
CA ASP A 148 -1.83 6.84 -1.63
C ASP A 148 -0.76 7.54 -2.49
N VAL A 149 -0.13 6.74 -3.37
CA VAL A 149 1.09 7.07 -4.10
C VAL A 149 0.82 7.32 -5.58
N THR A 150 1.35 8.43 -6.08
CA THR A 150 1.33 8.77 -7.51
C THR A 150 2.56 8.21 -8.24
N GLY A 151 3.71 8.15 -7.58
CA GLY A 151 4.97 7.66 -8.12
C GLY A 151 6.16 8.32 -7.44
N PHE A 152 7.35 8.10 -8.00
CA PHE A 152 8.55 8.85 -7.65
C PHE A 152 8.58 10.18 -8.38
N MET A 153 9.23 11.17 -7.78
CA MET A 153 9.47 12.46 -8.45
C MET A 153 10.36 12.26 -9.66
N VAL A 154 10.01 12.93 -10.75
CA VAL A 154 10.72 12.87 -12.05
C VAL A 154 11.26 14.24 -12.41
N GLY A 155 12.18 14.28 -13.37
CA GLY A 155 12.76 15.51 -13.90
C GLY A 155 14.20 15.73 -13.49
N LYS A 156 14.86 16.63 -14.22
CA LYS A 156 16.31 16.87 -14.14
C LYS A 156 16.82 17.11 -12.72
N GLU A 157 16.15 17.94 -11.96
CA GLU A 157 16.55 18.27 -10.57
C GLU A 157 16.46 17.04 -9.66
N SER A 158 15.41 16.23 -9.81
CA SER A 158 15.22 15.01 -9.02
C SER A 158 16.25 13.95 -9.37
N GLU A 159 16.58 13.80 -10.65
CA GLU A 159 17.60 12.87 -11.10
C GLU A 159 19.00 13.30 -10.62
N GLN A 160 19.31 14.57 -10.70
CA GLN A 160 20.57 15.13 -10.16
C GLN A 160 20.66 15.02 -8.62
N ALA A 161 19.51 15.06 -7.92
CA ALA A 161 19.44 14.79 -6.49
C ALA A 161 19.58 13.29 -6.14
N GLY A 162 19.69 12.43 -7.16
CA GLY A 162 19.92 10.98 -7.00
C GLY A 162 18.67 10.18 -6.67
N ILE A 163 17.49 10.59 -7.16
CA ILE A 163 16.21 9.88 -6.90
C ILE A 163 16.27 8.40 -7.29
N ILE A 164 16.93 8.05 -8.41
CA ILE A 164 17.04 6.65 -8.87
C ILE A 164 17.80 5.82 -7.85
N ARG A 165 18.96 6.28 -7.38
CA ARG A 165 19.78 5.58 -6.38
C ARG A 165 19.07 5.48 -5.03
N ARG A 166 18.46 6.56 -4.55
CA ARG A 166 17.75 6.61 -3.27
C ARG A 166 16.44 5.81 -3.32
N GLY A 167 15.71 5.90 -4.44
CA GLY A 167 14.55 5.06 -4.70
C GLY A 167 14.87 3.58 -4.74
N ALA A 168 16.01 3.20 -5.35
CA ALA A 168 16.50 1.84 -5.36
C ALA A 168 16.80 1.30 -3.95
N LYS A 169 17.30 2.14 -3.02
CA LYS A 169 17.48 1.74 -1.62
C LYS A 169 16.14 1.40 -0.95
N LEU A 170 15.11 2.22 -1.19
CA LEU A 170 13.78 1.96 -0.65
C LEU A 170 13.21 0.64 -1.18
N VAL A 171 13.27 0.44 -2.50
CA VAL A 171 12.82 -0.81 -3.14
C VAL A 171 13.61 -2.01 -2.61
N ASN A 172 14.93 -1.87 -2.44
CA ASN A 172 15.77 -2.91 -1.87
C ASN A 172 15.36 -3.24 -0.41
N ALA A 173 15.13 -2.23 0.42
CA ALA A 173 14.71 -2.43 1.81
C ALA A 173 13.36 -3.17 1.89
N VAL A 174 12.40 -2.83 1.03
CA VAL A 174 11.09 -3.49 0.96
C VAL A 174 11.19 -4.92 0.46
N SER A 175 11.96 -5.15 -0.61
CA SER A 175 12.08 -6.48 -1.24
C SER A 175 12.81 -7.49 -0.35
N ASN A 176 13.80 -7.04 0.43
CA ASN A 176 14.56 -7.88 1.34
C ASN A 176 13.97 -7.91 2.78
N SER A 177 12.86 -7.24 3.01
CA SER A 177 12.19 -7.27 4.31
C SER A 177 11.63 -8.66 4.61
N VAL A 178 12.01 -9.21 5.76
CA VAL A 178 11.63 -10.55 6.23
C VAL A 178 10.51 -10.53 7.29
N VAL A 179 10.11 -9.35 7.76
CA VAL A 179 8.98 -9.21 8.67
C VAL A 179 7.66 -9.22 7.92
N PRO A 180 6.53 -9.57 8.56
CA PRO A 180 5.23 -9.49 7.93
C PRO A 180 4.97 -8.07 7.40
N LYS A 181 4.64 -7.96 6.12
CA LYS A 181 4.20 -6.73 5.46
C LYS A 181 2.70 -6.78 5.26
N ILE A 182 1.99 -5.77 5.70
CA ILE A 182 0.57 -5.56 5.45
C ILE A 182 0.47 -4.25 4.68
N THR A 183 -0.28 -4.26 3.57
CA THR A 183 -0.45 -3.07 2.74
C THR A 183 -1.93 -2.71 2.66
N LEU A 184 -2.24 -1.43 2.84
CA LEU A 184 -3.56 -0.86 2.66
C LEU A 184 -3.48 0.28 1.64
N ILE A 185 -4.23 0.16 0.56
CA ILE A 185 -4.36 1.21 -0.46
C ILE A 185 -5.56 2.09 -0.09
N LEU A 186 -5.27 3.34 0.28
CA LEU A 186 -6.26 4.35 0.67
C LEU A 186 -6.82 5.09 -0.55
N GLY A 187 -5.95 5.35 -1.54
CA GLY A 187 -6.24 6.11 -2.74
C GLY A 187 -5.46 5.57 -3.93
N GLY A 188 -4.52 6.33 -4.47
CA GLY A 188 -3.72 5.90 -5.61
C GLY A 188 -2.65 4.86 -5.25
N SER A 189 -2.41 3.91 -6.15
CA SER A 189 -1.28 2.98 -6.08
C SER A 189 -0.74 2.75 -7.49
N PHE A 190 0.22 3.60 -7.90
CA PHE A 190 0.67 3.67 -9.29
C PHE A 190 2.14 3.33 -9.46
N GLY A 191 2.45 2.58 -10.52
CA GLY A 191 3.77 2.34 -11.07
C GLY A 191 4.81 1.89 -10.04
N ALA A 192 6.00 2.48 -10.12
CA ALA A 192 7.10 2.18 -9.20
C ALA A 192 6.79 2.54 -7.73
N GLY A 193 5.85 3.46 -7.47
CA GLY A 193 5.39 3.79 -6.13
C GLY A 193 4.69 2.62 -5.44
N ASN A 194 3.90 1.84 -6.19
CA ASN A 194 3.31 0.60 -5.70
C ASN A 194 4.40 -0.38 -5.20
N TYR A 195 5.44 -0.59 -6.00
CA TYR A 195 6.56 -1.46 -5.63
C TYR A 195 7.31 -0.96 -4.39
N ALA A 196 7.61 0.33 -4.33
CA ALA A 196 8.34 0.95 -3.24
C ALA A 196 7.62 0.88 -1.88
N LEU A 197 6.32 0.68 -1.87
CA LEU A 197 5.48 0.61 -0.67
C LEU A 197 4.80 -0.76 -0.53
N ALA A 198 5.54 -1.83 -0.82
CA ALA A 198 5.12 -3.22 -0.65
C ALA A 198 3.82 -3.58 -1.40
N GLY A 199 3.74 -3.26 -2.68
CA GLY A 199 2.71 -3.81 -3.57
C GLY A 199 2.82 -5.33 -3.73
N LYS A 200 1.89 -5.93 -4.45
CA LYS A 200 1.75 -7.41 -4.56
C LYS A 200 3.03 -8.14 -4.96
N ALA A 201 3.88 -7.51 -5.80
CA ALA A 201 5.14 -8.10 -6.25
C ALA A 201 6.16 -8.38 -5.12
N TYR A 202 6.05 -7.67 -4.00
CA TYR A 202 6.93 -7.88 -2.83
C TYR A 202 6.28 -8.70 -1.72
N ALA A 203 5.32 -9.54 -2.08
CA ALA A 203 4.70 -10.54 -1.24
C ALA A 203 4.28 -10.00 0.16
N PRO A 204 3.46 -8.94 0.24
CA PRO A 204 2.82 -8.62 1.50
C PRO A 204 1.98 -9.80 1.96
N ARG A 205 1.90 -10.04 3.27
CA ARG A 205 1.04 -11.09 3.83
C ARG A 205 -0.43 -10.80 3.54
N PHE A 206 -0.79 -9.52 3.58
CA PHE A 206 -2.13 -9.03 3.20
C PHE A 206 -1.98 -7.72 2.45
N LEU A 207 -2.80 -7.56 1.41
CA LEU A 207 -2.95 -6.34 0.66
C LEU A 207 -4.45 -6.01 0.55
N PHE A 208 -4.87 -4.97 1.25
CA PHE A 208 -6.24 -4.47 1.22
C PHE A 208 -6.34 -3.19 0.40
N ALA A 209 -7.51 -2.91 -0.11
CA ALA A 209 -7.82 -1.66 -0.78
C ALA A 209 -9.16 -1.09 -0.29
N TRP A 210 -9.28 0.24 -0.17
CA TRP A 210 -10.57 0.87 0.00
C TRP A 210 -11.35 0.88 -1.31
N PRO A 211 -12.69 1.00 -1.29
CA PRO A 211 -13.52 0.98 -2.51
C PRO A 211 -13.20 2.13 -3.48
N SER A 212 -12.65 3.24 -2.98
CA SER A 212 -12.22 4.41 -3.77
C SER A 212 -10.78 4.31 -4.28
N ALA A 213 -10.04 3.26 -3.93
CA ALA A 213 -8.65 3.08 -4.34
C ALA A 213 -8.54 2.91 -5.87
N LYS A 214 -7.38 3.29 -6.41
CA LYS A 214 -7.05 3.12 -7.82
C LYS A 214 -5.72 2.38 -7.92
N TYR A 215 -5.73 1.26 -8.62
CA TYR A 215 -4.57 0.37 -8.72
C TYR A 215 -4.20 0.14 -10.18
N ALA A 216 -3.08 0.71 -10.63
CA ALA A 216 -2.58 0.53 -12.00
C ALA A 216 -1.11 0.94 -12.19
N VAL A 217 -0.62 0.81 -13.43
CA VAL A 217 0.73 1.28 -13.79
C VAL A 217 0.81 2.80 -13.76
N MET A 218 -0.25 3.50 -14.21
CA MET A 218 -0.32 4.97 -14.21
C MET A 218 -1.76 5.46 -14.07
N GLY A 219 -1.96 6.74 -13.82
CA GLY A 219 -3.30 7.33 -13.72
C GLY A 219 -4.04 7.32 -15.07
N GLY A 220 -5.39 7.24 -15.02
CA GLY A 220 -6.24 7.04 -16.20
C GLY A 220 -6.04 8.06 -17.30
N ALA A 221 -6.00 9.37 -17.00
CA ALA A 221 -5.79 10.41 -17.99
C ALA A 221 -4.39 10.34 -18.65
N GLN A 222 -3.36 10.03 -17.88
CA GLN A 222 -2.00 9.87 -18.42
C GLN A 222 -1.90 8.63 -19.31
N ALA A 223 -2.49 7.51 -18.87
CA ALA A 223 -2.55 6.28 -19.65
C ALA A 223 -3.30 6.50 -20.97
N ALA A 224 -4.46 7.15 -20.90
CA ALA A 224 -5.26 7.45 -22.09
C ALA A 224 -4.49 8.28 -23.11
N LYS A 225 -3.75 9.30 -22.66
CA LYS A 225 -2.91 10.12 -23.55
C LYS A 225 -1.80 9.31 -24.21
N THR A 226 -1.07 8.52 -23.45
CA THR A 226 0.03 7.69 -23.99
C THR A 226 -0.49 6.65 -24.97
N LEU A 227 -1.60 5.98 -24.65
CA LEU A 227 -2.20 4.97 -25.52
C LEU A 227 -2.80 5.60 -26.78
N LEU A 228 -3.38 6.80 -26.69
CA LEU A 228 -3.85 7.55 -27.84
C LEU A 228 -2.69 7.87 -28.79
N GLU A 229 -1.58 8.37 -28.29
CA GLU A 229 -0.39 8.69 -29.09
C GLU A 229 0.10 7.45 -29.87
N LEU A 230 0.14 6.28 -29.24
CA LEU A 230 0.51 5.02 -29.87
C LEU A 230 -0.48 4.59 -30.97
N GLU A 231 -1.78 4.72 -30.72
CA GLU A 231 -2.80 4.34 -31.69
C GLU A 231 -2.82 5.30 -32.90
N VAL A 232 -2.63 6.59 -32.66
CA VAL A 232 -2.48 7.60 -33.72
C VAL A 232 -1.25 7.32 -34.57
N GLU A 233 -0.12 6.98 -33.95
CA GLU A 233 1.09 6.62 -34.70
C GLU A 233 0.88 5.38 -35.58
N LYS A 234 0.14 4.38 -35.05
CA LYS A 234 -0.23 3.19 -35.84
C LYS A 234 -1.13 3.54 -37.04
N LEU A 235 -2.17 4.37 -36.81
CA LEU A 235 -3.07 4.82 -37.89
C LEU A 235 -2.31 5.58 -39.00
N ARG A 236 -1.36 6.45 -38.61
CA ARG A 236 -0.50 7.16 -39.57
C ARG A 236 0.39 6.23 -40.37
N ARG A 237 0.93 5.17 -39.75
CA ARG A 237 1.69 4.13 -40.49
C ARG A 237 0.82 3.36 -41.49
N GLU A 238 -0.48 3.25 -41.22
CA GLU A 238 -1.47 2.66 -42.13
C GLU A 238 -1.99 3.65 -43.19
N GLY A 239 -1.45 4.87 -43.22
CA GLY A 239 -1.86 5.93 -44.19
C GLY A 239 -3.18 6.62 -43.84
N LYS A 240 -3.64 6.51 -42.57
CA LYS A 240 -4.87 7.13 -42.11
C LYS A 240 -4.53 8.34 -41.23
N GLU A 241 -5.14 9.48 -41.51
CA GLU A 241 -5.08 10.66 -40.63
C GLU A 241 -6.45 10.85 -39.97
N PRO A 242 -6.57 10.55 -38.66
CA PRO A 242 -7.83 10.72 -37.94
C PRO A 242 -8.17 12.20 -37.76
N SER A 243 -9.45 12.53 -37.87
CA SER A 243 -9.98 13.89 -37.59
C SER A 243 -9.93 14.19 -36.06
N ASP A 244 -10.10 15.46 -35.71
CA ASP A 244 -10.13 15.88 -34.29
C ASP A 244 -11.29 15.23 -33.52
N GLU A 245 -12.45 15.01 -34.19
CA GLU A 245 -13.59 14.32 -33.62
C GLU A 245 -13.26 12.83 -33.33
N GLU A 246 -12.66 12.15 -34.30
CA GLU A 246 -12.22 10.75 -34.17
C GLU A 246 -11.16 10.59 -33.05
N LEU A 247 -10.23 11.55 -32.94
CA LEU A 247 -9.24 11.57 -31.86
C LEU A 247 -9.89 11.71 -30.49
N LYS A 248 -10.90 12.57 -30.38
CA LYS A 248 -11.64 12.78 -29.13
C LYS A 248 -12.44 11.52 -28.74
N GLU A 249 -13.14 10.92 -29.67
CA GLU A 249 -13.88 9.67 -29.44
C GLU A 249 -12.93 8.53 -29.03
N LEU A 250 -11.81 8.43 -29.73
CA LEU A 250 -10.77 7.44 -29.42
C LEU A 250 -10.20 7.63 -28.03
N TYR A 251 -9.90 8.89 -27.65
CA TYR A 251 -9.42 9.22 -26.31
C TYR A 251 -10.42 8.81 -25.21
N GLU A 252 -11.68 9.20 -25.35
CA GLU A 252 -12.70 8.87 -24.33
C GLU A 252 -12.95 7.35 -24.24
N ARG A 253 -12.91 6.64 -25.36
CA ARG A 253 -13.00 5.18 -25.38
C ARG A 253 -11.83 4.50 -24.68
N ILE A 254 -10.59 4.95 -24.94
CA ILE A 254 -9.38 4.42 -24.29
C ILE A 254 -9.42 4.72 -22.78
N LYS A 255 -9.76 5.96 -22.42
CA LYS A 255 -9.87 6.40 -21.03
C LYS A 255 -10.91 5.59 -20.28
N GLY A 256 -12.11 5.41 -20.83
CA GLY A 256 -13.18 4.64 -20.19
C GLY A 256 -12.76 3.19 -19.91
N ARG A 257 -12.18 2.50 -20.90
CA ARG A 257 -11.66 1.14 -20.72
C ARG A 257 -10.55 1.05 -19.66
N TYR A 258 -9.69 2.04 -19.63
CA TYR A 258 -8.61 2.05 -18.65
C TYR A 258 -9.14 2.33 -17.24
N GLU A 259 -10.10 3.23 -17.09
CA GLU A 259 -10.74 3.56 -15.81
C GLU A 259 -11.45 2.35 -15.19
N GLU A 260 -12.07 1.48 -15.97
CA GLU A 260 -12.63 0.21 -15.49
C GLU A 260 -11.57 -0.69 -14.83
N THR A 261 -10.34 -0.69 -15.36
CA THR A 261 -9.24 -1.49 -14.80
C THR A 261 -8.60 -0.91 -13.55
N LEU A 262 -8.87 0.38 -13.25
CA LEU A 262 -8.38 1.03 -12.03
C LEU A 262 -9.16 0.61 -10.79
N ASP A 263 -10.39 0.11 -10.95
CA ASP A 263 -11.26 -0.27 -9.84
C ASP A 263 -10.62 -1.36 -8.97
N PRO A 264 -10.58 -1.23 -7.65
CA PRO A 264 -10.01 -2.23 -6.76
C PRO A 264 -10.74 -3.58 -6.84
N ARG A 265 -12.01 -3.60 -7.25
CA ARG A 265 -12.76 -4.84 -7.51
C ARG A 265 -12.22 -5.60 -8.70
N TYR A 266 -11.74 -4.89 -9.73
CA TYR A 266 -11.05 -5.50 -10.86
C TYR A 266 -9.74 -6.17 -10.39
N ALA A 267 -9.00 -5.53 -9.52
CA ALA A 267 -7.79 -6.08 -8.90
C ALA A 267 -8.11 -7.27 -7.97
N ALA A 268 -9.18 -7.18 -7.18
CA ALA A 268 -9.62 -8.26 -6.29
C ALA A 268 -10.04 -9.51 -7.06
N ALA A 269 -10.79 -9.36 -8.16
CA ALA A 269 -11.18 -10.47 -9.03
C ALA A 269 -9.98 -11.22 -9.65
N ARG A 270 -8.79 -10.61 -9.64
CA ARG A 270 -7.53 -11.18 -10.14
C ARG A 270 -6.57 -11.55 -9.02
N LEU A 271 -7.01 -11.49 -7.78
CA LEU A 271 -6.21 -11.76 -6.59
C LEU A 271 -4.97 -10.83 -6.47
N TRP A 272 -5.03 -9.64 -7.05
CA TRP A 272 -3.99 -8.63 -6.87
C TRP A 272 -4.14 -7.89 -5.55
N VAL A 273 -5.34 -7.87 -4.98
CA VAL A 273 -5.63 -7.48 -3.61
C VAL A 273 -6.39 -8.60 -2.91
N ASP A 274 -6.15 -8.79 -1.63
CA ASP A 274 -6.74 -9.87 -0.84
C ASP A 274 -8.15 -9.51 -0.34
N GLY A 275 -8.50 -8.23 -0.35
CA GLY A 275 -9.82 -7.76 0.01
C GLY A 275 -10.04 -6.28 -0.26
N VAL A 276 -11.28 -5.94 -0.63
CA VAL A 276 -11.77 -4.56 -0.66
C VAL A 276 -12.55 -4.33 0.62
N ILE A 277 -12.05 -3.43 1.47
CA ILE A 277 -12.57 -3.19 2.83
C ILE A 277 -13.08 -1.75 2.98
N CYS A 278 -14.17 -1.56 3.68
CA CYS A 278 -14.68 -0.21 3.97
C CYS A 278 -13.75 0.56 4.91
N PRO A 279 -13.60 1.89 4.77
CA PRO A 279 -12.76 2.69 5.64
C PRO A 279 -13.00 2.47 7.14
N HIS A 280 -14.25 2.41 7.59
CA HIS A 280 -14.59 2.17 8.99
C HIS A 280 -14.26 0.75 9.51
N GLU A 281 -14.02 -0.21 8.63
CA GLU A 281 -13.59 -1.56 9.00
C GLU A 281 -12.06 -1.72 9.04
N THR A 282 -11.31 -0.69 8.67
CA THR A 282 -9.85 -0.75 8.50
C THR A 282 -9.16 -1.31 9.73
N ARG A 283 -9.41 -0.74 10.92
CA ARG A 283 -8.78 -1.20 12.15
C ARG A 283 -9.09 -2.68 12.45
N LYS A 284 -10.32 -3.11 12.27
CA LYS A 284 -10.77 -4.50 12.45
C LYS A 284 -9.99 -5.47 11.55
N TRP A 285 -9.85 -5.13 10.26
CA TRP A 285 -9.14 -5.98 9.31
C TRP A 285 -7.62 -5.99 9.54
N LEU A 286 -7.04 -4.85 9.95
CA LEU A 286 -5.62 -4.79 10.32
C LEU A 286 -5.32 -5.65 11.56
N ILE A 287 -6.19 -5.63 12.57
CA ILE A 287 -6.04 -6.50 13.75
C ILE A 287 -6.10 -7.98 13.34
N LYS A 288 -7.08 -8.38 12.54
CA LYS A 288 -7.19 -9.76 12.04
C LYS A 288 -5.98 -10.19 11.21
N ALA A 289 -5.46 -9.29 10.37
CA ALA A 289 -4.26 -9.56 9.59
C ALA A 289 -3.03 -9.74 10.48
N LEU A 290 -2.87 -8.93 11.53
CA LEU A 290 -1.80 -9.08 12.51
C LEU A 290 -1.95 -10.38 13.32
N GLU A 291 -3.16 -10.75 13.73
CA GLU A 291 -3.45 -12.02 14.39
C GLU A 291 -3.07 -13.21 13.50
N ALA A 292 -3.44 -13.18 12.23
CA ALA A 292 -3.07 -14.23 11.27
C ALA A 292 -1.54 -14.29 11.06
N CYS A 293 -0.88 -13.14 10.94
CA CYS A 293 0.58 -13.10 10.84
C CYS A 293 1.29 -13.63 12.09
N ALA A 294 0.69 -13.42 13.28
CA ALA A 294 1.24 -13.90 14.55
C ALA A 294 1.30 -15.43 14.64
N LEU A 295 0.45 -16.15 13.91
CA LEU A 295 0.41 -17.62 13.86
C LEU A 295 1.57 -18.22 13.05
N ASN A 296 2.37 -17.42 12.37
CA ASN A 296 3.56 -17.86 11.65
C ASN A 296 4.83 -17.32 12.33
N PRO A 297 5.46 -18.07 13.25
CA PRO A 297 6.67 -17.65 13.95
C PRO A 297 7.93 -17.70 13.09
N GLU A 298 7.87 -18.38 11.95
CA GLU A 298 9.04 -18.56 11.08
C GLU A 298 9.37 -17.26 10.36
N ARG A 299 10.65 -16.92 10.40
CA ARG A 299 11.21 -15.75 9.74
C ARG A 299 12.59 -16.07 9.21
N GLU A 300 12.82 -15.73 7.96
CA GLU A 300 14.15 -15.78 7.36
C GLU A 300 15.13 -14.87 8.11
N PRO A 301 16.41 -15.23 8.19
CA PRO A 301 17.43 -14.34 8.73
C PRO A 301 17.47 -13.04 7.92
N PHE A 302 17.35 -11.90 8.60
CA PHE A 302 17.49 -10.62 7.93
C PHE A 302 18.93 -10.38 7.51
N ARG A 303 19.18 -10.42 6.21
CA ARG A 303 20.47 -10.21 5.58
C ARG A 303 20.33 -9.19 4.47
N ILE A 304 20.67 -7.96 4.77
CA ILE A 304 20.74 -6.90 3.79
C ILE A 304 22.20 -6.46 3.66
N GLY A 305 22.65 -6.28 2.44
CA GLY A 305 23.98 -5.76 2.20
C GLY A 305 24.18 -4.34 2.75
N VAL A 306 25.40 -3.85 2.70
CA VAL A 306 25.72 -2.47 3.08
C VAL A 306 25.10 -1.53 2.04
N PHE A 307 24.26 -0.61 2.50
CA PHE A 307 23.78 0.46 1.64
C PHE A 307 24.87 1.51 1.44
N GLN A 308 25.14 1.81 0.20
CA GLN A 308 25.99 2.93 -0.12
C GLN A 308 25.32 4.24 0.32
N VAL A 309 26.02 5.05 1.07
CA VAL A 309 25.54 6.33 1.61
C VAL A 309 25.50 7.40 0.52
#